data_2fff8a56ffde58264dc00323fb9c10af
#
_entry.id   2fff8a56ffde58264dc00323fb9c10af
#
_cell.length_a   1.000
_cell.length_b   1.000
_cell.length_c   1.000
_cell.angle_alpha   90.00
_cell.angle_beta   90.00
_cell.angle_gamma   90.00
#
_symmetry.space_group_name_H-M   'P 1'
#
loop_
_entity.id
_entity.type
_entity.pdbx_description
1 polymer ?
#
loop_
_entity_poly.entity_id
_entity_poly.type
_entity_poly.pdbx_seq_one_letter_code
_entity_poly.pdbx_strand_id
1 'polypeptide(L)'
;MGLVAVVVLSLAYPAPPQNAATQASPVRAPERVKEEMFVRIGGIDQWITLKGDDRNNPVVLFLHGGPGDALSPFADATYAGWEKNFTLVQWDQRGAGRTYGKSGPSIEPTMTVERMADDGIEVAQFLAKHLHKKKIIMLGMSWGSILGIHMAHARPDLFYAYVGMAQLVNTRKEDSASYARVLELARAAGDQQAITALTTIGPPPWHSVSRWPVFRKCKKAYQAKIVTAPAAPETLSPEYGSPEEQAQYEAADDFNFMHFWGMTLSGPLMDVDLPALGTDFAIPIFIIQGQEDLTAVPELAKTYFDSIKAPRKEFYLVPGTGHGTSATELDMTLKVLVEQVRPLVLER
;
A
#
# COMPACT_ATOMS: atom_id res chain seq x y z
N MET A 1 -80.91 63.64 18.35
CA MET A 1 -80.57 62.24 18.00
C MET A 1 -79.30 62.28 17.20
N GLY A 2 -78.21 61.96 17.84
CA GLY A 2 -76.87 61.98 17.25
C GLY A 2 -76.43 60.55 16.97
N LEU A 3 -76.00 60.26 15.74
CA LEU A 3 -75.43 58.98 15.34
C LEU A 3 -73.90 58.99 15.71
N VAL A 4 -73.48 58.04 16.51
CA VAL A 4 -72.09 57.79 16.78
C VAL A 4 -71.59 56.73 15.78
N ALA A 5 -70.69 57.11 14.89
CA ALA A 5 -70.00 56.18 13.97
C ALA A 5 -68.79 55.55 14.70
N VAL A 6 -68.84 54.22 14.83
CA VAL A 6 -67.66 53.45 15.35
C VAL A 6 -66.74 53.07 14.18
N VAL A 7 -65.54 53.63 14.18
CA VAL A 7 -64.48 53.23 13.20
C VAL A 7 -63.71 52.04 13.79
N VAL A 8 -63.80 50.85 13.17
CA VAL A 8 -63.03 49.67 13.50
C VAL A 8 -61.75 49.73 12.70
N LEU A 9 -60.57 50.01 13.37
CA LEU A 9 -59.25 49.86 12.77
C LEU A 9 -58.86 48.38 12.87
N SER A 10 -58.81 47.70 11.72
CA SER A 10 -58.18 46.36 11.62
C SER A 10 -56.67 46.52 11.47
N LEU A 11 -55.94 46.09 12.51
CA LEU A 11 -54.48 45.95 12.47
C LEU A 11 -54.13 44.66 11.68
N ALA A 12 -53.56 44.82 10.49
CA ALA A 12 -53.00 43.69 9.72
C ALA A 12 -51.67 43.26 10.36
N TYR A 13 -51.61 42.06 10.91
CA TYR A 13 -50.39 41.40 11.31
C TYR A 13 -49.58 41.00 10.06
N PRO A 14 -48.24 41.26 10.01
CA PRO A 14 -47.43 40.76 8.91
C PRO A 14 -47.31 39.21 9.03
N ALA A 15 -47.47 38.53 7.91
CA ALA A 15 -47.29 37.07 7.83
C ALA A 15 -45.84 36.69 8.18
N PRO A 16 -45.63 35.58 8.90
CA PRO A 16 -44.27 35.13 9.20
C PRO A 16 -43.50 34.81 7.91
N PRO A 17 -42.18 35.03 7.88
CA PRO A 17 -41.37 34.73 6.69
C PRO A 17 -41.48 33.27 6.37
N GLN A 18 -41.85 32.96 5.13
CA GLN A 18 -41.82 31.60 4.61
C GLN A 18 -40.36 31.13 4.65
N ASN A 19 -40.10 30.08 5.45
CA ASN A 19 -38.83 29.39 5.43
C ASN A 19 -38.52 28.97 3.98
N ALA A 20 -37.48 29.55 3.39
CA ALA A 20 -36.92 29.06 2.15
C ALA A 20 -36.49 27.61 2.39
N ALA A 21 -37.22 26.66 1.86
CA ALA A 21 -36.81 25.27 1.85
C ALA A 21 -35.45 25.24 1.16
N THR A 22 -34.44 24.88 1.92
CA THR A 22 -33.09 24.60 1.39
C THR A 22 -33.28 23.47 0.39
N GLN A 23 -33.31 23.78 -0.91
CA GLN A 23 -33.31 22.77 -1.94
C GLN A 23 -32.04 21.96 -1.77
N ALA A 24 -32.14 20.72 -1.31
CA ALA A 24 -31.07 19.76 -1.32
C ALA A 24 -30.55 19.69 -2.78
N SER A 25 -29.27 19.98 -2.96
CA SER A 25 -28.64 19.82 -4.27
C SER A 25 -28.95 18.42 -4.79
N PRO A 26 -29.31 18.25 -6.07
CA PRO A 26 -29.60 16.93 -6.62
C PRO A 26 -28.40 16.01 -6.38
N VAL A 27 -28.63 14.87 -5.74
CA VAL A 27 -27.62 13.82 -5.58
C VAL A 27 -27.20 13.43 -6.99
N ARG A 28 -25.98 13.80 -7.39
CA ARG A 28 -25.40 13.44 -8.68
C ARG A 28 -25.28 11.91 -8.75
N ALA A 29 -25.73 11.31 -9.84
CA ALA A 29 -25.53 9.88 -10.06
C ALA A 29 -24.03 9.53 -9.97
N PRO A 30 -23.67 8.37 -9.37
CA PRO A 30 -22.28 7.94 -9.28
C PRO A 30 -21.67 7.85 -10.69
N GLU A 31 -20.47 8.40 -10.84
CA GLU A 31 -19.69 8.35 -12.08
C GLU A 31 -18.59 7.33 -11.92
N ARG A 32 -18.72 6.18 -12.57
CA ARG A 32 -17.72 5.13 -12.53
C ARG A 32 -16.40 5.59 -13.13
N VAL A 33 -15.30 5.15 -12.52
CA VAL A 33 -13.94 5.31 -13.03
C VAL A 33 -13.44 3.93 -13.45
N LYS A 34 -12.98 3.81 -14.71
CA LYS A 34 -12.20 2.68 -15.21
C LYS A 34 -11.26 3.25 -16.28
N GLU A 35 -10.03 3.47 -15.90
CA GLU A 35 -9.02 4.12 -16.75
C GLU A 35 -7.72 3.33 -16.65
N GLU A 36 -7.02 3.21 -17.76
CA GLU A 36 -5.71 2.55 -17.89
C GLU A 36 -4.84 3.40 -18.80
N MET A 37 -3.64 3.76 -18.33
CA MET A 37 -2.82 4.69 -19.10
C MET A 37 -1.36 4.65 -18.74
N PHE A 38 -0.51 5.03 -19.70
CA PHE A 38 0.84 5.46 -19.40
C PHE A 38 0.87 6.95 -19.05
N VAL A 39 1.54 7.27 -17.94
CA VAL A 39 1.72 8.65 -17.48
C VAL A 39 3.20 8.96 -17.39
N ARG A 40 3.60 10.16 -17.81
CA ARG A 40 5.00 10.62 -17.74
C ARG A 40 5.35 10.96 -16.29
N ILE A 41 6.11 10.10 -15.64
CA ILE A 41 6.52 10.18 -14.23
C ILE A 41 8.03 9.94 -14.15
N GLY A 42 8.76 10.81 -13.46
CA GLY A 42 10.19 10.65 -13.26
C GLY A 42 11.00 10.48 -14.53
N GLY A 43 10.54 11.11 -15.62
CA GLY A 43 11.21 11.06 -16.91
C GLY A 43 10.96 9.80 -17.75
N ILE A 44 10.12 8.86 -17.31
CA ILE A 44 9.70 7.67 -18.08
C ILE A 44 8.17 7.54 -18.11
N ASP A 45 7.64 6.73 -19.04
CA ASP A 45 6.21 6.44 -19.10
C ASP A 45 5.91 5.29 -18.13
N GLN A 46 5.09 5.53 -17.10
CA GLN A 46 4.72 4.56 -16.07
C GLN A 46 3.24 4.18 -16.20
N TRP A 47 2.94 2.90 -16.04
CA TRP A 47 1.61 2.34 -16.18
C TRP A 47 0.79 2.55 -14.91
N ILE A 48 -0.43 3.05 -15.07
CA ILE A 48 -1.37 3.31 -13.98
C ILE A 48 -2.75 2.82 -14.40
N THR A 49 -3.44 2.14 -13.50
CA THR A 49 -4.86 1.78 -13.64
C THR A 49 -5.68 2.40 -12.53
N LEU A 50 -6.90 2.85 -12.86
CA LEU A 50 -7.85 3.43 -11.92
C LEU A 50 -9.17 2.68 -12.01
N LYS A 51 -9.73 2.28 -10.87
CA LYS A 51 -11.04 1.61 -10.80
C LYS A 51 -11.83 2.06 -9.58
N GLY A 52 -13.07 2.47 -9.78
CA GLY A 52 -13.97 2.90 -8.71
C GLY A 52 -15.42 3.04 -9.18
N ASP A 53 -16.38 2.76 -8.29
CA ASP A 53 -17.81 2.87 -8.62
C ASP A 53 -18.29 4.33 -8.61
N ASP A 54 -17.57 5.23 -7.96
CA ASP A 54 -17.83 6.66 -7.96
C ASP A 54 -16.54 7.47 -7.95
N ARG A 55 -16.36 8.35 -8.94
CA ARG A 55 -15.22 9.29 -9.04
C ARG A 55 -15.08 10.20 -7.80
N ASN A 56 -16.17 10.38 -7.04
CA ASN A 56 -16.15 11.15 -5.80
C ASN A 56 -15.55 10.39 -4.62
N ASN A 57 -15.42 9.07 -4.68
CA ASN A 57 -14.81 8.27 -3.63
C ASN A 57 -13.37 8.73 -3.32
N PRO A 58 -12.90 8.55 -2.07
CA PRO A 58 -11.49 8.73 -1.75
C PRO A 58 -10.60 7.84 -2.62
N VAL A 59 -9.42 8.36 -2.98
CA VAL A 59 -8.44 7.65 -3.80
C VAL A 59 -7.46 6.90 -2.91
N VAL A 60 -7.22 5.63 -3.20
CA VAL A 60 -6.18 4.80 -2.58
C VAL A 60 -5.13 4.47 -3.64
N LEU A 61 -3.92 4.98 -3.46
CA LEU A 61 -2.74 4.61 -4.24
C LEU A 61 -2.07 3.39 -3.60
N PHE A 62 -2.00 2.30 -4.33
CA PHE A 62 -1.29 1.09 -3.95
C PHE A 62 0.18 1.19 -4.34
N LEU A 63 1.06 0.99 -3.37
CA LEU A 63 2.49 0.86 -3.54
C LEU A 63 2.81 -0.64 -3.38
N HIS A 64 2.99 -1.33 -4.51
CA HIS A 64 3.18 -2.78 -4.53
C HIS A 64 4.52 -3.22 -3.93
N GLY A 65 4.62 -4.51 -3.63
CA GLY A 65 5.79 -5.18 -3.08
C GLY A 65 6.88 -5.51 -4.10
N GLY A 66 7.72 -6.44 -3.74
CA GLY A 66 8.87 -6.89 -4.52
C GLY A 66 10.20 -6.39 -3.94
N PRO A 67 10.95 -5.47 -4.59
CA PRO A 67 10.63 -4.62 -5.76
C PRO A 67 10.31 -5.40 -7.04
N GLY A 68 9.40 -4.85 -7.85
CA GLY A 68 9.09 -5.42 -9.17
C GLY A 68 7.76 -6.18 -9.27
N ASP A 69 7.15 -6.51 -8.15
CA ASP A 69 5.98 -7.40 -8.01
C ASP A 69 4.66 -6.62 -8.25
N ALA A 70 4.46 -6.15 -9.49
CA ALA A 70 3.32 -5.33 -9.84
C ALA A 70 1.97 -6.04 -9.60
N LEU A 71 1.03 -5.36 -8.97
CA LEU A 71 -0.29 -5.89 -8.58
C LEU A 71 -1.37 -5.71 -9.65
N SER A 72 -1.15 -4.86 -10.65
CA SER A 72 -2.15 -4.56 -11.68
C SER A 72 -2.77 -5.81 -12.33
N PRO A 73 -2.03 -6.93 -12.57
CA PRO A 73 -2.61 -8.14 -13.14
C PRO A 73 -3.63 -8.86 -12.27
N PHE A 74 -3.54 -8.72 -10.96
CA PHE A 74 -4.35 -9.46 -9.99
C PHE A 74 -5.35 -8.58 -9.22
N ALA A 75 -5.26 -7.27 -9.40
CA ALA A 75 -5.99 -6.29 -8.59
C ALA A 75 -7.51 -6.47 -8.62
N ASP A 76 -8.08 -6.86 -9.74
CA ASP A 76 -9.51 -7.05 -9.91
C ASP A 76 -10.07 -8.18 -9.02
N ALA A 77 -9.31 -9.26 -8.85
CA ALA A 77 -9.69 -10.37 -7.98
C ALA A 77 -9.35 -10.08 -6.51
N THR A 78 -8.14 -9.57 -6.28
CA THR A 78 -7.62 -9.35 -4.92
C THR A 78 -8.40 -8.27 -4.15
N TYR A 79 -8.79 -7.19 -4.84
CA TYR A 79 -9.47 -6.05 -4.21
C TYR A 79 -10.94 -5.94 -4.62
N ALA A 80 -11.56 -7.05 -5.05
CA ALA A 80 -12.96 -7.07 -5.45
C ALA A 80 -13.88 -6.49 -4.35
N GLY A 81 -14.74 -5.54 -4.73
CA GLY A 81 -15.68 -4.88 -3.82
C GLY A 81 -15.15 -3.65 -3.09
N TRP A 82 -13.84 -3.38 -3.10
CA TRP A 82 -13.27 -2.16 -2.49
C TRP A 82 -13.63 -0.91 -3.29
N GLU A 83 -13.84 -1.05 -4.60
CA GLU A 83 -14.26 0.01 -5.53
C GLU A 83 -15.59 0.69 -5.15
N LYS A 84 -16.39 0.04 -4.32
CA LYS A 84 -17.64 0.64 -3.75
C LYS A 84 -17.34 1.82 -2.83
N ASN A 85 -16.21 1.80 -2.15
CA ASN A 85 -15.82 2.77 -1.14
C ASN A 85 -14.68 3.70 -1.57
N PHE A 86 -13.88 3.27 -2.55
CA PHE A 86 -12.64 3.94 -2.96
C PHE A 86 -12.47 3.93 -4.47
N THR A 87 -11.72 4.90 -5.00
CA THR A 87 -11.07 4.78 -6.30
C THR A 87 -9.70 4.13 -6.06
N LEU A 88 -9.54 2.89 -6.54
CA LEU A 88 -8.33 2.08 -6.39
C LEU A 88 -7.37 2.43 -7.53
N VAL A 89 -6.13 2.70 -7.20
CA VAL A 89 -5.10 3.02 -8.18
C VAL A 89 -3.95 2.02 -8.04
N GLN A 90 -3.76 1.19 -9.06
CA GLN A 90 -2.57 0.38 -9.19
C GLN A 90 -1.55 1.15 -10.02
N TRP A 91 -0.31 1.07 -9.61
CA TRP A 91 0.82 1.71 -10.28
C TRP A 91 1.94 0.69 -10.44
N ASP A 92 2.23 0.33 -11.69
CA ASP A 92 3.42 -0.46 -12.00
C ASP A 92 4.62 0.47 -11.87
N GLN A 93 5.34 0.31 -10.77
CA GLN A 93 6.47 1.18 -10.41
C GLN A 93 7.60 1.08 -11.44
N ARG A 94 8.55 2.00 -11.38
CA ARG A 94 9.77 1.97 -12.20
C ARG A 94 10.41 0.58 -12.15
N GLY A 95 10.63 -0.02 -13.32
CA GLY A 95 11.19 -1.37 -13.44
C GLY A 95 10.18 -2.51 -13.26
N ALA A 96 8.90 -2.24 -12.99
CA ALA A 96 7.89 -3.26 -12.76
C ALA A 96 6.87 -3.34 -13.90
N GLY A 97 6.28 -4.50 -14.11
CA GLY A 97 5.13 -4.73 -14.97
C GLY A 97 5.23 -4.08 -16.35
N ARG A 98 4.15 -3.47 -16.79
CA ARG A 98 4.09 -2.75 -18.08
C ARG A 98 5.00 -1.53 -18.14
N THR A 99 5.35 -0.92 -17.00
CA THR A 99 6.36 0.15 -16.96
C THR A 99 7.73 -0.36 -17.41
N TYR A 100 8.14 -1.54 -16.95
CA TYR A 100 9.37 -2.18 -17.41
C TYR A 100 9.28 -2.57 -18.89
N GLY A 101 8.16 -3.15 -19.33
CA GLY A 101 7.95 -3.48 -20.72
C GLY A 101 8.10 -2.28 -21.68
N LYS A 102 7.70 -1.09 -21.21
CA LYS A 102 7.83 0.15 -21.99
C LYS A 102 9.25 0.72 -21.98
N SER A 103 9.94 0.67 -20.83
CA SER A 103 11.23 1.35 -20.62
C SER A 103 12.44 0.43 -20.80
N GLY A 104 12.29 -0.87 -20.58
CA GLY A 104 13.36 -1.87 -20.58
C GLY A 104 14.43 -1.61 -19.52
N PRO A 105 15.58 -2.30 -19.59
CA PRO A 105 16.61 -2.24 -18.56
C PRO A 105 17.43 -0.94 -18.58
N SER A 106 17.27 -0.07 -19.55
CA SER A 106 18.04 1.20 -19.67
C SER A 106 17.81 2.17 -18.50
N ILE A 107 16.74 1.95 -17.71
CA ILE A 107 16.40 2.77 -16.54
C ILE A 107 17.21 2.43 -15.30
N GLU A 108 17.97 1.34 -15.31
CA GLU A 108 18.71 0.82 -14.14
C GLU A 108 19.51 1.88 -13.37
N PRO A 109 20.27 2.79 -14.03
CA PRO A 109 21.02 3.82 -13.31
C PRO A 109 20.17 4.79 -12.49
N THR A 110 18.86 4.81 -12.72
CA THR A 110 17.90 5.69 -12.04
C THR A 110 17.09 4.96 -10.98
N MET A 111 17.33 3.67 -10.76
CA MET A 111 16.57 2.86 -9.82
C MET A 111 17.16 2.96 -8.41
N THR A 112 16.81 4.02 -7.69
CA THR A 112 17.12 4.19 -6.27
C THR A 112 15.85 4.26 -5.46
N VAL A 113 15.94 4.00 -4.15
CA VAL A 113 14.78 4.10 -3.24
C VAL A 113 14.19 5.50 -3.28
N GLU A 114 15.04 6.52 -3.25
CA GLU A 114 14.67 7.93 -3.28
C GLU A 114 13.96 8.28 -4.61
N ARG A 115 14.52 7.85 -5.76
CA ARG A 115 13.89 8.13 -7.07
C ARG A 115 12.52 7.46 -7.16
N MET A 116 12.37 6.25 -6.68
CA MET A 116 11.09 5.55 -6.70
C MET A 116 10.07 6.16 -5.73
N ALA A 117 10.51 6.69 -4.60
CA ALA A 117 9.65 7.47 -3.71
C ALA A 117 9.22 8.80 -4.36
N ASP A 118 10.13 9.49 -5.05
CA ASP A 118 9.81 10.69 -5.83
C ASP A 118 8.84 10.39 -6.99
N ASP A 119 9.00 9.25 -7.68
CA ASP A 119 8.03 8.80 -8.69
C ASP A 119 6.63 8.64 -8.06
N GLY A 120 6.53 8.02 -6.87
CA GLY A 120 5.28 7.88 -6.13
C GLY A 120 4.66 9.23 -5.74
N ILE A 121 5.48 10.22 -5.40
CA ILE A 121 5.03 11.61 -5.14
C ILE A 121 4.48 12.25 -6.43
N GLU A 122 5.16 12.07 -7.56
CA GLU A 122 4.69 12.57 -8.86
C GLU A 122 3.37 11.88 -9.28
N VAL A 123 3.23 10.56 -9.03
CA VAL A 123 1.97 9.82 -9.22
C VAL A 123 0.86 10.41 -8.34
N ALA A 124 1.12 10.67 -7.06
CA ALA A 124 0.15 11.26 -6.15
C ALA A 124 -0.31 12.65 -6.61
N GLN A 125 0.60 13.48 -7.09
CA GLN A 125 0.30 14.80 -7.66
C GLN A 125 -0.54 14.70 -8.93
N PHE A 126 -0.19 13.76 -9.83
CA PHE A 126 -0.96 13.48 -11.04
C PHE A 126 -2.40 13.08 -10.67
N LEU A 127 -2.57 12.11 -9.76
CA LEU A 127 -3.87 11.62 -9.33
C LEU A 127 -4.74 12.71 -8.68
N ALA A 128 -4.14 13.51 -7.80
CA ALA A 128 -4.82 14.63 -7.15
C ALA A 128 -5.38 15.62 -8.19
N LYS A 129 -4.58 15.95 -9.20
CA LYS A 129 -5.00 16.82 -10.31
C LYS A 129 -6.04 16.16 -11.22
N HIS A 130 -5.78 14.92 -11.66
CA HIS A 130 -6.60 14.19 -12.62
C HIS A 130 -8.02 13.88 -12.09
N LEU A 131 -8.11 13.53 -10.79
CA LEU A 131 -9.36 13.19 -10.13
C LEU A 131 -9.96 14.36 -9.31
N HIS A 132 -9.36 15.56 -9.40
CA HIS A 132 -9.79 16.75 -8.64
C HIS A 132 -9.87 16.50 -7.12
N LYS A 133 -8.84 15.84 -6.56
CA LYS A 133 -8.72 15.55 -5.12
C LYS A 133 -7.72 16.49 -4.46
N LYS A 134 -7.99 16.87 -3.22
CA LYS A 134 -7.02 17.67 -2.42
C LYS A 134 -5.83 16.82 -1.99
N LYS A 135 -6.09 15.60 -1.55
CA LYS A 135 -5.13 14.62 -1.04
C LYS A 135 -5.60 13.21 -1.43
N ILE A 136 -4.72 12.22 -1.28
CA ILE A 136 -5.04 10.81 -1.49
C ILE A 136 -4.64 9.97 -0.27
N ILE A 137 -5.01 8.70 -0.25
CA ILE A 137 -4.59 7.72 0.76
C ILE A 137 -3.46 6.89 0.14
N MET A 138 -2.41 6.59 0.90
CA MET A 138 -1.38 5.63 0.52
C MET A 138 -1.59 4.29 1.20
N LEU A 139 -1.47 3.20 0.45
CA LEU A 139 -1.38 1.85 0.97
C LEU A 139 -0.12 1.19 0.42
N GLY A 140 0.86 0.93 1.29
CA GLY A 140 2.14 0.34 0.93
C GLY A 140 2.28 -1.07 1.48
N MET A 141 2.69 -2.04 0.64
CA MET A 141 2.88 -3.42 1.03
C MET A 141 4.35 -3.85 0.84
N SER A 142 4.97 -4.47 1.87
CA SER A 142 6.33 -5.00 1.78
C SER A 142 7.32 -3.92 1.29
N TRP A 143 7.98 -4.10 0.15
CA TRP A 143 8.80 -3.04 -0.49
C TRP A 143 8.04 -1.70 -0.59
N GLY A 144 6.78 -1.72 -1.01
CA GLY A 144 5.97 -0.50 -1.12
C GLY A 144 5.76 0.20 0.23
N SER A 145 5.93 -0.50 1.35
CA SER A 145 5.88 0.12 2.68
C SER A 145 7.10 1.01 2.95
N ILE A 146 8.24 0.68 2.37
CA ILE A 146 9.44 1.53 2.41
C ILE A 146 9.17 2.84 1.67
N LEU A 147 8.66 2.75 0.44
CA LEU A 147 8.33 3.92 -0.36
C LEU A 147 7.28 4.81 0.34
N GLY A 148 6.25 4.19 0.93
CA GLY A 148 5.20 4.91 1.65
C GLY A 148 5.73 5.75 2.81
N ILE A 149 6.71 5.26 3.57
CA ILE A 149 7.37 6.00 4.64
C ILE A 149 8.20 7.17 4.08
N HIS A 150 8.99 6.95 3.02
CA HIS A 150 9.73 8.03 2.34
C HIS A 150 8.78 9.14 1.85
N MET A 151 7.69 8.77 1.18
CA MET A 151 6.68 9.70 0.66
C MET A 151 5.96 10.45 1.79
N ALA A 152 5.63 9.76 2.90
CA ALA A 152 4.98 10.37 4.06
C ALA A 152 5.85 11.42 4.75
N HIS A 153 7.17 11.22 4.79
CA HIS A 153 8.12 12.22 5.28
C HIS A 153 8.29 13.38 4.30
N ALA A 154 8.47 13.09 3.02
CA ALA A 154 8.82 14.09 2.03
C ALA A 154 7.65 15.03 1.70
N ARG A 155 6.42 14.52 1.57
CA ARG A 155 5.25 15.28 1.11
C ARG A 155 3.96 14.91 1.87
N PRO A 156 3.91 15.11 3.20
CA PRO A 156 2.71 14.84 4.00
C PRO A 156 1.49 15.67 3.59
N ASP A 157 1.71 16.78 2.88
CA ASP A 157 0.65 17.62 2.34
C ASP A 157 -0.20 16.95 1.26
N LEU A 158 0.30 15.90 0.62
CA LEU A 158 -0.42 15.16 -0.43
C LEU A 158 -1.30 14.02 0.11
N PHE A 159 -1.16 13.65 1.38
CA PHE A 159 -1.77 12.43 1.89
C PHE A 159 -2.69 12.68 3.09
N TYR A 160 -3.82 11.95 3.11
CA TYR A 160 -4.71 11.91 4.28
C TYR A 160 -4.19 10.97 5.37
N ALA A 161 -3.62 9.85 4.97
CA ALA A 161 -3.03 8.83 5.83
C ALA A 161 -2.10 7.92 5.04
N TYR A 162 -1.23 7.23 5.78
CA TYR A 162 -0.48 6.08 5.30
C TYR A 162 -0.98 4.81 5.98
N VAL A 163 -1.20 3.75 5.20
CA VAL A 163 -1.52 2.40 5.65
C VAL A 163 -0.40 1.47 5.17
N GLY A 164 0.33 0.86 6.09
CA GLY A 164 1.39 -0.10 5.80
C GLY A 164 0.91 -1.52 6.03
N MET A 165 1.12 -2.41 5.06
CA MET A 165 0.94 -3.86 5.17
C MET A 165 2.30 -4.53 5.10
N ALA A 166 2.54 -5.56 5.93
CA ALA A 166 3.83 -6.24 5.99
C ALA A 166 4.99 -5.23 6.01
N GLN A 167 4.98 -4.34 7.00
CA GLN A 167 5.88 -3.19 7.10
C GLN A 167 7.33 -3.61 7.27
N LEU A 168 8.16 -3.38 6.27
CA LEU A 168 9.61 -3.47 6.36
C LEU A 168 10.18 -2.25 7.09
N VAL A 169 11.25 -2.45 7.85
CA VAL A 169 11.87 -1.42 8.68
C VAL A 169 13.36 -1.24 8.40
N ASN A 170 14.10 -2.35 8.43
CA ASN A 170 15.54 -2.37 8.18
C ASN A 170 15.92 -3.74 7.62
N THR A 171 16.31 -3.80 6.36
CA THR A 171 16.48 -5.07 5.64
C THR A 171 17.50 -6.00 6.30
N ARG A 172 18.62 -5.48 6.81
CA ARG A 172 19.65 -6.31 7.47
C ARG A 172 19.15 -6.88 8.80
N LYS A 173 18.36 -6.12 9.55
CA LYS A 173 17.75 -6.60 10.81
C LYS A 173 16.64 -7.60 10.52
N GLU A 174 15.83 -7.36 9.46
CA GLU A 174 14.82 -8.33 9.01
C GLU A 174 15.45 -9.68 8.64
N ASP A 175 16.51 -9.68 7.84
CA ASP A 175 17.21 -10.91 7.48
C ASP A 175 17.72 -11.66 8.70
N SER A 176 18.32 -10.93 9.67
CA SER A 176 18.86 -11.52 10.88
C SER A 176 17.79 -12.12 11.78
N ALA A 177 16.70 -11.39 12.00
CA ALA A 177 15.56 -11.85 12.80
C ALA A 177 14.84 -13.02 12.13
N SER A 178 14.61 -12.92 10.82
CA SER A 178 14.03 -13.99 10.00
C SER A 178 14.84 -15.28 10.07
N TYR A 179 16.16 -15.20 9.89
CA TYR A 179 17.05 -16.35 10.01
C TYR A 179 16.97 -17.00 11.40
N ALA A 180 17.04 -16.20 12.45
CA ALA A 180 16.96 -16.71 13.83
C ALA A 180 15.62 -17.43 14.07
N ARG A 181 14.52 -16.83 13.62
CA ARG A 181 13.17 -17.41 13.78
C ARG A 181 12.98 -18.70 12.99
N VAL A 182 13.45 -18.76 11.73
CA VAL A 182 13.37 -19.98 10.91
C VAL A 182 14.21 -21.10 11.53
N LEU A 183 15.40 -20.80 12.06
CA LEU A 183 16.25 -21.80 12.74
C LEU A 183 15.61 -22.29 14.04
N GLU A 184 14.98 -21.41 14.81
CA GLU A 184 14.19 -21.77 16.01
C GLU A 184 13.05 -22.74 15.68
N LEU A 185 12.27 -22.42 14.64
CA LEU A 185 11.17 -23.27 14.17
C LEU A 185 11.69 -24.65 13.69
N ALA A 186 12.81 -24.68 12.99
CA ALA A 186 13.44 -25.92 12.56
C ALA A 186 13.87 -26.79 13.75
N ARG A 187 14.45 -26.18 14.77
CA ARG A 187 14.86 -26.86 16.03
C ARG A 187 13.64 -27.39 16.78
N ALA A 188 12.60 -26.58 16.94
CA ALA A 188 11.35 -27.00 17.59
C ALA A 188 10.66 -28.16 16.88
N ALA A 189 10.77 -28.22 15.54
CA ALA A 189 10.25 -29.33 14.74
C ALA A 189 11.16 -30.58 14.68
N GLY A 190 12.38 -30.52 15.22
CA GLY A 190 13.39 -31.60 15.10
C GLY A 190 13.87 -31.82 13.66
N ASP A 191 13.73 -30.83 12.77
CA ASP A 191 14.06 -30.92 11.34
C ASP A 191 15.60 -30.81 11.13
N GLN A 192 16.28 -31.95 11.28
CA GLN A 192 17.74 -32.01 11.20
C GLN A 192 18.27 -31.56 9.83
N GLN A 193 17.50 -31.76 8.75
CA GLN A 193 17.91 -31.33 7.41
C GLN A 193 17.92 -29.79 7.31
N ALA A 194 16.86 -29.13 7.76
CA ALA A 194 16.79 -27.67 7.78
C ALA A 194 17.81 -27.08 8.74
N ILE A 195 18.00 -27.66 9.95
CA ILE A 195 18.99 -27.22 10.92
C ILE A 195 20.39 -27.27 10.30
N THR A 196 20.76 -28.40 9.67
CA THR A 196 22.06 -28.57 9.02
C THR A 196 22.25 -27.55 7.89
N ALA A 197 21.24 -27.38 7.02
CA ALA A 197 21.31 -26.43 5.92
C ALA A 197 21.52 -24.99 6.42
N LEU A 198 20.73 -24.55 7.42
CA LEU A 198 20.81 -23.21 8.00
C LEU A 198 22.14 -22.98 8.72
N THR A 199 22.60 -23.94 9.54
CA THR A 199 23.87 -23.81 10.26
C THR A 199 25.07 -23.79 9.33
N THR A 200 25.01 -24.52 8.19
CA THR A 200 26.08 -24.52 7.17
C THR A 200 26.22 -23.16 6.49
N ILE A 201 25.11 -22.50 6.15
CA ILE A 201 25.18 -21.15 5.55
C ILE A 201 25.52 -20.07 6.58
N GLY A 202 25.26 -20.34 7.87
CA GLY A 202 25.43 -19.39 8.98
C GLY A 202 24.45 -18.20 8.94
N PRO A 203 24.46 -17.35 9.96
CA PRO A 203 23.61 -16.16 10.01
C PRO A 203 24.03 -15.10 8.96
N PRO A 204 23.09 -14.17 8.57
CA PRO A 204 23.45 -13.00 7.78
C PRO A 204 24.37 -12.05 8.60
N PRO A 205 25.10 -11.10 7.98
CA PRO A 205 25.01 -10.77 6.55
C PRO A 205 25.73 -11.77 5.66
N TRP A 206 25.08 -12.13 4.56
CA TRP A 206 25.72 -12.97 3.55
C TRP A 206 26.32 -12.09 2.45
N HIS A 207 27.52 -12.44 2.00
CA HIS A 207 28.22 -11.75 0.92
C HIS A 207 28.27 -12.57 -0.37
N SER A 208 27.37 -13.54 -0.47
CA SER A 208 27.23 -14.41 -1.64
C SER A 208 25.77 -14.76 -1.85
N VAL A 209 25.30 -14.54 -3.06
CA VAL A 209 23.94 -14.91 -3.47
C VAL A 209 23.67 -16.42 -3.34
N SER A 210 24.73 -17.26 -3.34
CA SER A 210 24.56 -18.73 -3.23
C SER A 210 23.94 -19.19 -1.89
N ARG A 211 24.04 -18.40 -0.83
CA ARG A 211 23.44 -18.72 0.49
C ARG A 211 21.95 -18.37 0.54
N TRP A 212 21.55 -17.35 -0.19
CA TRP A 212 20.20 -16.85 -0.21
C TRP A 212 19.14 -17.89 -0.63
N PRO A 213 19.31 -18.68 -1.72
CA PRO A 213 18.34 -19.70 -2.08
C PRO A 213 18.14 -20.76 -1.01
N VAL A 214 19.20 -21.13 -0.28
CA VAL A 214 19.12 -22.10 0.82
C VAL A 214 18.23 -21.54 1.93
N PHE A 215 18.50 -20.31 2.36
CA PHE A 215 17.70 -19.63 3.37
C PHE A 215 16.24 -19.45 2.90
N ARG A 216 16.05 -18.91 1.70
CA ARG A 216 14.72 -18.67 1.11
C ARG A 216 13.87 -19.95 1.04
N LYS A 217 14.48 -21.07 0.68
CA LYS A 217 13.80 -22.39 0.67
C LYS A 217 13.33 -22.78 2.06
N CYS A 218 14.18 -22.69 3.06
CA CYS A 218 13.80 -22.99 4.45
C CYS A 218 12.72 -22.00 4.94
N LYS A 219 12.90 -20.71 4.74
CA LYS A 219 11.93 -19.67 5.11
C LYS A 219 10.56 -19.95 4.50
N LYS A 220 10.49 -20.19 3.18
CA LYS A 220 9.23 -20.50 2.48
C LYS A 220 8.54 -21.76 3.04
N ALA A 221 9.32 -22.80 3.31
CA ALA A 221 8.80 -24.05 3.86
C ALA A 221 8.22 -23.88 5.28
N TYR A 222 8.87 -23.09 6.12
CA TYR A 222 8.39 -22.78 7.48
C TYR A 222 7.24 -21.79 7.47
N GLN A 223 7.28 -20.76 6.61
CA GLN A 223 6.14 -19.85 6.42
C GLN A 223 4.87 -20.61 6.08
N ALA A 224 4.95 -21.57 5.13
CA ALA A 224 3.79 -22.39 4.74
C ALA A 224 3.27 -23.32 5.85
N LYS A 225 4.10 -23.65 6.86
CA LYS A 225 3.68 -24.49 8.00
C LYS A 225 2.96 -23.70 9.09
N ILE A 226 3.30 -22.43 9.26
CA ILE A 226 2.79 -21.62 10.37
C ILE A 226 1.63 -20.71 9.97
N VAL A 227 1.49 -20.41 8.68
CA VAL A 227 0.36 -19.63 8.15
C VAL A 227 -0.89 -20.51 8.11
N THR A 228 -1.97 -20.01 8.67
CA THR A 228 -3.28 -20.68 8.72
C THR A 228 -4.40 -19.89 8.07
N ALA A 229 -4.19 -18.57 7.87
CA ALA A 229 -5.14 -17.74 7.15
C ALA A 229 -5.24 -18.14 5.68
N PRO A 230 -6.45 -18.13 5.07
CA PRO A 230 -6.59 -18.43 3.65
C PRO A 230 -5.87 -17.37 2.81
N ALA A 231 -5.23 -17.82 1.72
CA ALA A 231 -4.63 -16.91 0.75
C ALA A 231 -5.68 -15.96 0.15
N ALA A 232 -5.24 -14.77 -0.21
CA ALA A 232 -6.08 -13.85 -0.97
C ALA A 232 -6.39 -14.42 -2.37
N PRO A 233 -7.50 -14.02 -3.00
CA PRO A 233 -7.74 -14.34 -4.40
C PRO A 233 -6.67 -13.70 -5.30
N GLU A 234 -6.00 -14.51 -6.11
CA GLU A 234 -4.98 -14.08 -7.07
C GLU A 234 -5.35 -14.63 -8.45
N THR A 235 -6.44 -14.14 -9.02
CA THR A 235 -6.85 -14.49 -10.38
C THR A 235 -6.30 -13.48 -11.35
N LEU A 236 -5.52 -13.96 -12.31
CA LEU A 236 -4.96 -13.13 -13.38
C LEU A 236 -6.07 -12.56 -14.26
N SER A 237 -6.08 -11.24 -14.42
CA SER A 237 -7.01 -10.58 -15.32
C SER A 237 -6.68 -10.92 -16.78
N PRO A 238 -7.69 -11.17 -17.65
CA PRO A 238 -7.46 -11.67 -19.02
C PRO A 238 -6.53 -10.79 -19.87
N GLU A 239 -6.54 -9.49 -19.67
CA GLU A 239 -5.69 -8.50 -20.38
C GLU A 239 -4.19 -8.63 -20.08
N TYR A 240 -3.82 -9.39 -19.05
CA TYR A 240 -2.43 -9.71 -18.68
C TYR A 240 -2.05 -11.15 -18.94
N GLY A 241 -2.95 -11.93 -19.58
CA GLY A 241 -2.81 -13.39 -19.74
C GLY A 241 -1.98 -13.83 -20.95
N SER A 242 -1.50 -12.90 -21.80
CA SER A 242 -0.68 -13.32 -22.94
C SER A 242 0.70 -13.83 -22.50
N PRO A 243 1.30 -14.80 -23.22
CA PRO A 243 2.66 -15.27 -22.92
C PRO A 243 3.69 -14.14 -22.91
N GLU A 244 3.53 -13.12 -23.77
CA GLU A 244 4.41 -11.96 -23.86
C GLU A 244 4.31 -11.11 -22.60
N GLU A 245 3.10 -10.84 -22.12
CA GLU A 245 2.86 -10.10 -20.86
C GLU A 245 3.48 -10.85 -19.68
N GLN A 246 3.26 -12.15 -19.56
CA GLN A 246 3.82 -12.95 -18.47
C GLN A 246 5.35 -12.98 -18.50
N ALA A 247 5.96 -13.19 -19.66
CA ALA A 247 7.42 -13.14 -19.81
C ALA A 247 8.00 -11.76 -19.45
N GLN A 248 7.25 -10.69 -19.75
CA GLN A 248 7.64 -9.33 -19.38
C GLN A 248 7.60 -9.11 -17.86
N TYR A 249 6.58 -9.64 -17.16
CA TYR A 249 6.48 -9.57 -15.71
C TYR A 249 7.60 -10.35 -15.03
N GLU A 250 7.89 -11.57 -15.50
CA GLU A 250 9.01 -12.38 -15.01
C GLU A 250 10.36 -11.65 -15.21
N ALA A 251 10.59 -11.08 -16.39
CA ALA A 251 11.80 -10.31 -16.66
C ALA A 251 11.93 -9.05 -15.80
N ALA A 252 10.80 -8.41 -15.46
CA ALA A 252 10.77 -7.26 -14.56
C ALA A 252 11.12 -7.65 -13.11
N ASP A 253 10.62 -8.78 -12.62
CA ASP A 253 10.93 -9.31 -11.29
C ASP A 253 12.41 -9.67 -11.17
N ASP A 254 12.94 -10.44 -12.13
CA ASP A 254 14.36 -10.77 -12.19
C ASP A 254 15.27 -9.53 -12.24
N PHE A 255 14.90 -8.53 -13.06
CA PHE A 255 15.64 -7.28 -13.19
C PHE A 255 15.67 -6.50 -11.85
N ASN A 256 14.54 -6.37 -11.18
CA ASN A 256 14.46 -5.71 -9.88
C ASN A 256 15.23 -6.48 -8.81
N PHE A 257 15.09 -7.81 -8.77
CA PHE A 257 15.85 -8.64 -7.85
C PHE A 257 17.36 -8.43 -8.01
N MET A 258 17.86 -8.51 -9.24
CA MET A 258 19.28 -8.34 -9.55
C MET A 258 19.79 -6.95 -9.17
N HIS A 259 19.00 -5.91 -9.36
CA HIS A 259 19.37 -4.54 -9.02
C HIS A 259 19.32 -4.27 -7.53
N PHE A 260 18.17 -4.52 -6.88
CA PHE A 260 17.93 -4.12 -5.48
C PHE A 260 18.57 -5.02 -4.44
N TRP A 261 18.73 -6.31 -4.72
CA TRP A 261 19.45 -7.25 -3.87
C TRP A 261 20.92 -7.37 -4.27
N GLY A 262 21.19 -7.44 -5.56
CA GLY A 262 22.54 -7.61 -6.13
C GLY A 262 23.14 -8.99 -5.93
N MET A 263 24.10 -9.35 -6.77
CA MET A 263 24.79 -10.66 -6.74
C MET A 263 25.55 -10.92 -5.44
N THR A 264 25.93 -9.88 -4.73
CA THR A 264 26.66 -9.96 -3.46
C THR A 264 25.79 -9.59 -2.26
N LEU A 265 24.47 -9.46 -2.45
CA LEU A 265 23.51 -8.99 -1.44
C LEU A 265 23.93 -7.64 -0.82
N SER A 266 24.33 -6.72 -1.68
CA SER A 266 24.76 -5.36 -1.34
C SER A 266 24.06 -4.29 -2.20
N GLY A 267 22.94 -4.64 -2.81
CA GLY A 267 22.13 -3.70 -3.58
C GLY A 267 21.41 -2.68 -2.69
N PRO A 268 20.75 -1.68 -3.29
CA PRO A 268 20.14 -0.55 -2.58
C PRO A 268 19.14 -0.94 -1.47
N LEU A 269 18.45 -2.07 -1.62
CA LEU A 269 17.51 -2.55 -0.59
C LEU A 269 18.21 -2.88 0.73
N MET A 270 19.48 -3.30 0.68
CA MET A 270 20.23 -3.72 1.87
C MET A 270 20.61 -2.54 2.78
N ASP A 271 20.53 -1.30 2.28
CA ASP A 271 20.86 -0.09 3.02
C ASP A 271 19.64 0.61 3.62
N VAL A 272 18.46 0.03 3.44
CA VAL A 272 17.21 0.55 4.01
C VAL A 272 17.26 0.51 5.54
N ASP A 273 17.05 1.69 6.15
CA ASP A 273 16.91 1.89 7.60
C ASP A 273 15.89 3.01 7.86
N LEU A 274 14.61 2.66 7.96
CA LEU A 274 13.55 3.66 8.10
C LEU A 274 13.64 4.51 9.38
N PRO A 275 14.07 3.99 10.55
CA PRO A 275 14.31 4.82 11.72
C PRO A 275 15.30 5.97 11.48
N ALA A 276 16.27 5.79 10.57
CA ALA A 276 17.23 6.85 10.23
C ALA A 276 16.60 8.04 9.49
N LEU A 277 15.43 7.88 8.87
CA LEU A 277 14.66 8.96 8.26
C LEU A 277 13.94 9.84 9.28
N GLY A 278 13.86 9.40 10.54
CA GLY A 278 13.07 10.01 11.59
C GLY A 278 11.77 9.26 11.88
N THR A 279 11.15 9.61 13.00
CA THR A 279 9.93 8.95 13.49
C THR A 279 8.76 9.91 13.71
N ASP A 280 8.92 11.18 13.36
CA ASP A 280 7.88 12.20 13.50
C ASP A 280 7.10 12.36 12.18
N PHE A 281 5.81 12.05 12.19
CA PHE A 281 4.94 12.11 11.01
C PHE A 281 3.85 13.16 11.16
N ALA A 282 3.59 13.92 10.11
CA ALA A 282 2.53 14.92 10.06
C ALA A 282 1.16 14.35 9.65
N ILE A 283 1.07 13.07 9.30
CA ILE A 283 -0.15 12.38 8.87
C ILE A 283 -0.42 11.16 9.76
N PRO A 284 -1.67 10.68 9.84
CA PRO A 284 -2.01 9.43 10.50
C PRO A 284 -1.28 8.23 9.88
N ILE A 285 -0.84 7.29 10.74
CA ILE A 285 -0.09 6.08 10.38
C ILE A 285 -0.83 4.85 10.91
N PHE A 286 -1.16 3.93 10.02
CA PHE A 286 -1.77 2.64 10.35
C PHE A 286 -0.86 1.53 9.85
N ILE A 287 -0.55 0.55 10.70
CA ILE A 287 0.25 -0.62 10.29
C ILE A 287 -0.57 -1.88 10.53
N ILE A 288 -0.67 -2.71 9.50
CA ILE A 288 -1.33 -4.01 9.51
C ILE A 288 -0.26 -5.05 9.24
N GLN A 289 -0.03 -5.94 10.21
CA GLN A 289 1.13 -6.82 10.21
C GLN A 289 0.70 -8.27 10.43
N GLY A 290 1.13 -9.18 9.57
CA GLY A 290 0.94 -10.60 9.78
C GLY A 290 1.72 -11.09 11.00
N GLN A 291 1.05 -11.81 11.90
CA GLN A 291 1.70 -12.34 13.12
C GLN A 291 2.77 -13.39 12.82
N GLU A 292 2.59 -14.12 11.72
CA GLU A 292 3.45 -15.22 11.30
C GLU A 292 4.43 -14.81 10.18
N ASP A 293 4.61 -13.49 9.95
CA ASP A 293 5.47 -12.99 8.87
C ASP A 293 6.95 -13.26 9.18
N LEU A 294 7.58 -14.09 8.33
CA LEU A 294 9.00 -14.42 8.41
C LEU A 294 9.88 -13.53 7.50
N THR A 295 9.32 -12.50 6.87
CA THR A 295 10.06 -11.56 6.01
C THR A 295 10.07 -10.17 6.62
N ALA A 296 8.92 -9.53 6.76
CA ALA A 296 8.74 -8.31 7.55
C ALA A 296 8.39 -8.75 8.98
N VAL A 297 9.42 -8.86 9.82
CA VAL A 297 9.29 -9.49 11.14
C VAL A 297 8.45 -8.62 12.08
N PRO A 298 7.35 -9.16 12.66
CA PRO A 298 6.38 -8.37 13.42
C PRO A 298 6.97 -7.57 14.58
N GLU A 299 7.97 -8.12 15.25
CA GLU A 299 8.65 -7.48 16.38
C GLU A 299 9.42 -6.22 15.95
N LEU A 300 10.01 -6.24 14.75
CA LEU A 300 10.70 -5.07 14.19
C LEU A 300 9.70 -4.00 13.77
N ALA A 301 8.65 -4.39 13.06
CA ALA A 301 7.56 -3.50 12.68
C ALA A 301 6.91 -2.84 13.93
N LYS A 302 6.65 -3.63 14.98
CA LYS A 302 6.08 -3.12 16.24
C LYS A 302 7.04 -2.16 16.97
N THR A 303 8.32 -2.51 17.03
CA THR A 303 9.34 -1.65 17.67
C THR A 303 9.44 -0.30 16.94
N TYR A 304 9.43 -0.33 15.62
CA TYR A 304 9.42 0.90 14.81
C TYR A 304 8.14 1.69 15.05
N PHE A 305 6.97 1.04 14.98
CA PHE A 305 5.69 1.67 15.25
C PHE A 305 5.63 2.34 16.62
N ASP A 306 6.18 1.72 17.67
CA ASP A 306 6.18 2.30 19.01
C ASP A 306 6.99 3.59 19.08
N SER A 307 8.06 3.72 18.28
CA SER A 307 8.88 4.93 18.18
C SER A 307 8.20 6.06 17.38
N ILE A 308 7.22 5.75 16.52
CA ILE A 308 6.52 6.73 15.69
C ILE A 308 5.74 7.73 16.56
N LYS A 309 5.84 9.00 16.20
CA LYS A 309 4.95 10.07 16.64
C LYS A 309 4.14 10.54 15.43
N ALA A 310 2.82 10.52 15.54
CA ALA A 310 1.89 10.92 14.49
C ALA A 310 0.62 11.50 15.11
N PRO A 311 -0.19 12.29 14.38
CA PRO A 311 -1.47 12.80 14.86
C PRO A 311 -2.42 11.70 15.31
N ARG A 312 -2.33 10.54 14.67
CA ARG A 312 -2.99 9.29 15.02
C ARG A 312 -2.13 8.13 14.54
N LYS A 313 -2.03 7.05 15.35
CA LYS A 313 -1.37 5.82 14.92
C LYS A 313 -2.06 4.60 15.51
N GLU A 314 -2.18 3.55 14.71
CA GLU A 314 -2.75 2.27 15.15
C GLU A 314 -1.96 1.11 14.54
N PHE A 315 -1.80 0.03 15.31
CA PHE A 315 -1.10 -1.18 14.90
C PHE A 315 -2.03 -2.39 15.03
N TYR A 316 -2.18 -3.14 13.97
CA TYR A 316 -3.04 -4.32 13.90
C TYR A 316 -2.18 -5.55 13.62
N LEU A 317 -2.13 -6.48 14.57
CA LEU A 317 -1.50 -7.77 14.38
C LEU A 317 -2.56 -8.77 13.91
N VAL A 318 -2.33 -9.40 12.75
CA VAL A 318 -3.30 -10.31 12.11
C VAL A 318 -2.85 -11.75 12.33
N PRO A 319 -3.56 -12.52 13.17
CA PRO A 319 -3.19 -13.91 13.49
C PRO A 319 -3.24 -14.81 12.26
N GLY A 320 -2.36 -15.80 12.22
CA GLY A 320 -2.30 -16.80 11.16
C GLY A 320 -1.85 -16.31 9.80
N THR A 321 -1.47 -15.04 9.69
CA THR A 321 -1.06 -14.37 8.45
C THR A 321 0.46 -14.25 8.38
N GLY A 322 1.03 -14.62 7.24
CA GLY A 322 2.46 -14.49 6.94
C GLY A 322 2.76 -13.28 6.06
N HIS A 323 3.86 -13.34 5.29
CA HIS A 323 4.27 -12.26 4.39
C HIS A 323 3.41 -12.16 3.11
N GLY A 324 2.82 -13.26 2.67
CA GLY A 324 1.90 -13.25 1.52
C GLY A 324 0.55 -12.68 1.92
N THR A 325 -0.10 -11.98 0.99
CA THR A 325 -1.43 -11.42 1.20
C THR A 325 -2.44 -12.53 1.53
N SER A 326 -3.14 -12.37 2.66
CA SER A 326 -4.22 -13.28 3.05
C SER A 326 -5.59 -12.60 2.96
N ALA A 327 -6.65 -13.39 2.81
CA ALA A 327 -8.01 -12.87 2.84
C ALA A 327 -8.31 -12.16 4.17
N THR A 328 -7.82 -12.70 5.30
CA THR A 328 -7.98 -12.11 6.62
C THR A 328 -7.29 -10.74 6.74
N GLU A 329 -6.10 -10.59 6.14
CA GLU A 329 -5.38 -9.33 6.14
C GLU A 329 -6.06 -8.28 5.24
N LEU A 330 -6.58 -8.70 4.07
CA LEU A 330 -7.35 -7.83 3.20
C LEU A 330 -8.63 -7.32 3.86
N ASP A 331 -9.37 -8.21 4.55
CA ASP A 331 -10.58 -7.83 5.30
C ASP A 331 -10.25 -6.82 6.42
N MET A 332 -9.16 -7.04 7.16
CA MET A 332 -8.70 -6.11 8.18
C MET A 332 -8.30 -4.78 7.54
N THR A 333 -7.58 -4.80 6.43
CA THR A 333 -7.14 -3.59 5.72
C THR A 333 -8.32 -2.79 5.19
N LEU A 334 -9.30 -3.45 4.56
CA LEU A 334 -10.53 -2.79 4.12
C LEU A 334 -11.29 -2.18 5.30
N LYS A 335 -11.41 -2.91 6.40
CA LYS A 335 -12.06 -2.41 7.62
C LYS A 335 -11.35 -1.15 8.15
N VAL A 336 -10.04 -1.15 8.24
CA VAL A 336 -9.25 0.02 8.67
C VAL A 336 -9.45 1.19 7.71
N LEU A 337 -9.40 0.94 6.41
CA LEU A 337 -9.63 1.97 5.39
C LEU A 337 -11.02 2.59 5.51
N VAL A 338 -12.07 1.77 5.66
CA VAL A 338 -13.46 2.24 5.72
C VAL A 338 -13.77 2.93 7.05
N GLU A 339 -13.39 2.32 8.18
CA GLU A 339 -13.80 2.78 9.50
C GLU A 339 -12.89 3.87 10.09
N GLN A 340 -11.59 3.86 9.73
CA GLN A 340 -10.59 4.71 10.38
C GLN A 340 -10.02 5.79 9.43
N VAL A 341 -9.82 5.46 8.15
CA VAL A 341 -9.15 6.35 7.19
C VAL A 341 -10.15 7.16 6.38
N ARG A 342 -11.22 6.53 5.88
CA ARG A 342 -12.24 7.21 5.07
C ARG A 342 -12.89 8.42 5.78
N PRO A 343 -13.21 8.36 7.09
CA PRO A 343 -13.71 9.53 7.83
C PRO A 343 -12.77 10.74 7.78
N LEU A 344 -11.45 10.54 7.81
CA LEU A 344 -10.46 11.63 7.72
C LEU A 344 -10.55 12.42 6.41
N VAL A 345 -11.10 11.80 5.36
CA VAL A 345 -11.30 12.43 4.04
C VAL A 345 -12.62 13.20 4.01
N LEU A 346 -13.67 12.67 4.65
CA LEU A 346 -15.02 13.20 4.58
C LEU A 346 -15.29 14.37 5.54
N GLU A 347 -14.50 14.47 6.62
CA GLU A 347 -14.62 15.52 7.64
C GLU A 347 -13.90 16.83 7.25
N ARG A 348 -13.27 16.91 6.07
CA ARG A 348 -12.50 18.08 5.57
C ARG A 348 -13.02 18.54 4.21
#